data_1dd3752c8fca38a8e6061abdf5242354
#
_entry.id   1dd3752c8fca38a8e6061abdf5242354
#
_cell.length_a   1.000
_cell.length_b   1.000
_cell.length_c   1.000
_cell.angle_alpha   90.00
_cell.angle_beta   90.00
_cell.angle_gamma   90.00
#
_symmetry.space_group_name_H-M   'P 1'
#
loop_
_entity.id
_entity.type
_entity.pdbx_description
1 polymer ?
#
loop_
_entity_poly.entity_id
_entity_poly.type
_entity_poly.pdbx_seq_one_letter_code
_entity_poly.pdbx_strand_id
1 'polypeptide(L)'
;MTASAPIPVVIIHRDPLVRGCLATALAERAEIDVRDVVGEAALTQEPLGETCEGVIVADHATALLLTHQAMQRRPLSPSRPPVVVVSSCDREWELRGAMERRVRGYLSPGFDALQLLDCLLAVHRGSRYLCPRAAARLAESLSYEALTERETAVLRLVVKGLPNKSIGRELDISVGTVKSHLKAAYAKLEVTSRTQSIAEAQRRGLLEQVNESVASRPPVSGAALHASAAAVWLARSALPAASTLRAA
;
A
#
# COMPACT_ATOMS: atom_id res chain seq x y z
N MET A 1 25.29 27.59 -3.57
CA MET A 1 24.39 26.40 -3.66
C MET A 1 23.98 26.08 -2.25
N THR A 2 22.80 26.46 -1.84
CA THR A 2 22.25 26.16 -0.51
C THR A 2 21.97 24.65 -0.46
N ALA A 3 22.73 23.91 0.36
CA ALA A 3 22.42 22.52 0.63
C ALA A 3 21.01 22.45 1.23
N SER A 4 20.06 21.86 0.52
CA SER A 4 18.74 21.57 1.06
C SER A 4 18.90 20.65 2.27
N ALA A 5 18.13 20.92 3.33
CA ALA A 5 18.13 20.02 4.48
C ALA A 5 17.76 18.58 4.03
N PRO A 6 18.38 17.54 4.61
CA PRO A 6 18.08 16.16 4.26
C PRO A 6 16.61 15.83 4.56
N ILE A 7 16.01 15.03 3.71
CA ILE A 7 14.60 14.64 3.80
C ILE A 7 14.44 13.62 4.93
N PRO A 8 13.62 13.90 5.95
CA PRO A 8 13.32 12.91 6.99
C PRO A 8 12.53 11.73 6.39
N VAL A 9 12.98 10.51 6.64
CA VAL A 9 12.34 9.29 6.16
C VAL A 9 12.08 8.34 7.32
N VAL A 10 10.87 7.82 7.39
CA VAL A 10 10.49 6.75 8.32
C VAL A 10 10.18 5.50 7.53
N ILE A 11 10.81 4.39 7.88
CA ILE A 11 10.61 3.10 7.22
C ILE A 11 9.73 2.22 8.10
N ILE A 12 8.55 1.85 7.61
CA ILE A 12 7.59 0.98 8.30
C ILE A 12 7.27 -0.19 7.39
N HIS A 13 7.90 -1.33 7.62
CA HIS A 13 7.72 -2.50 6.76
C HIS A 13 7.62 -3.76 7.63
N ARG A 14 6.70 -4.69 7.30
CA ARG A 14 6.52 -5.92 8.09
C ARG A 14 7.71 -6.87 7.97
N ASP A 15 8.36 -6.92 6.81
CA ASP A 15 9.53 -7.78 6.57
C ASP A 15 10.80 -7.12 7.12
N PRO A 16 11.48 -7.72 8.13
CA PRO A 16 12.68 -7.16 8.73
C PRO A 16 13.88 -7.12 7.77
N LEU A 17 13.97 -8.03 6.79
CA LEU A 17 15.05 -8.01 5.80
C LEU A 17 14.91 -6.82 4.87
N VAL A 18 13.69 -6.57 4.37
CA VAL A 18 13.42 -5.42 3.52
C VAL A 18 13.68 -4.13 4.27
N ARG A 19 13.27 -4.03 5.55
CA ARG A 19 13.59 -2.87 6.40
C ARG A 19 15.08 -2.60 6.47
N GLY A 20 15.87 -3.63 6.77
CA GLY A 20 17.32 -3.52 6.85
C GLY A 20 17.96 -3.09 5.53
N CYS A 21 17.55 -3.69 4.41
CA CYS A 21 18.02 -3.32 3.09
C CYS A 21 17.69 -1.87 2.73
N LEU A 22 16.46 -1.41 2.98
CA LEU A 22 16.04 -0.04 2.73
C LEU A 22 16.82 0.95 3.58
N ALA A 23 16.97 0.67 4.88
CA ALA A 23 17.74 1.50 5.79
C ALA A 23 19.19 1.63 5.35
N THR A 24 19.86 0.53 4.99
CA THR A 24 21.24 0.54 4.50
C THR A 24 21.36 1.31 3.18
N ALA A 25 20.45 1.07 2.22
CA ALA A 25 20.49 1.75 0.93
C ALA A 25 20.29 3.28 1.04
N LEU A 26 19.58 3.74 2.05
CA LEU A 26 19.31 5.16 2.27
C LEU A 26 20.35 5.83 3.20
N ALA A 27 20.99 5.10 4.11
CA ALA A 27 21.96 5.64 5.05
C ALA A 27 23.19 6.26 4.38
N GLU A 28 23.54 5.81 3.18
CA GLU A 28 24.67 6.34 2.39
C GLU A 28 24.32 7.59 1.57
N ARG A 29 23.07 8.07 1.65
CA ARG A 29 22.58 9.20 0.84
C ARG A 29 22.52 10.47 1.69
N ALA A 30 23.33 11.47 1.31
CA ALA A 30 23.39 12.75 2.02
C ALA A 30 22.06 13.54 1.99
N GLU A 31 21.20 13.26 1.00
CA GLU A 31 19.90 13.90 0.83
C GLU A 31 18.80 13.32 1.75
N ILE A 32 19.07 12.21 2.42
CA ILE A 32 18.10 11.48 3.23
C ILE A 32 18.54 11.39 4.67
N ASP A 33 17.62 11.62 5.60
CA ASP A 33 17.80 11.41 7.03
C ASP A 33 16.81 10.32 7.51
N VAL A 34 17.28 9.09 7.63
CA VAL A 34 16.46 7.98 8.13
C VAL A 34 16.24 8.15 9.63
N ARG A 35 15.04 8.58 10.01
CA ARG A 35 14.66 8.90 11.38
C ARG A 35 14.32 7.66 12.18
N ASP A 36 13.60 6.71 11.57
CA ASP A 36 13.17 5.50 12.26
C ASP A 36 12.97 4.33 11.29
N VAL A 37 13.16 3.11 11.82
CA VAL A 37 13.00 1.85 11.09
C VAL A 37 12.21 0.88 11.96
N VAL A 38 10.89 0.82 11.76
CA VAL A 38 9.98 0.09 12.65
C VAL A 38 9.17 -0.98 11.91
N GLY A 39 8.70 -1.97 12.66
CA GLY A 39 7.74 -2.95 12.17
C GLY A 39 6.30 -2.46 12.28
N GLU A 40 5.37 -3.15 11.59
CA GLU A 40 3.94 -2.85 11.60
C GLU A 40 3.32 -2.77 13.02
N ALA A 41 3.84 -3.55 13.97
CA ALA A 41 3.37 -3.56 15.36
C ALA A 41 3.49 -2.19 16.06
N ALA A 42 4.37 -1.32 15.62
CA ALA A 42 4.51 0.02 16.17
C ALA A 42 3.30 0.92 15.89
N LEU A 43 2.53 0.63 14.84
CA LEU A 43 1.34 1.40 14.45
C LEU A 43 0.14 1.18 15.37
N THR A 44 0.13 0.11 16.15
CA THR A 44 -0.99 -0.21 17.05
C THR A 44 -0.93 0.55 18.37
N GLN A 45 0.23 1.08 18.73
CA GLN A 45 0.46 1.68 20.06
C GLN A 45 0.28 3.20 20.10
N GLU A 46 0.63 3.92 19.02
CA GLU A 46 0.34 5.36 18.93
C GLU A 46 0.09 5.78 17.47
N PRO A 47 -0.82 6.73 17.23
CA PRO A 47 -0.97 7.30 15.89
C PRO A 47 0.29 8.09 15.55
N LEU A 48 0.89 7.82 14.41
CA LEU A 48 1.95 8.67 13.84
C LEU A 48 1.47 10.12 13.88
N GLY A 49 2.18 10.94 14.65
CA GLY A 49 1.75 12.29 15.02
C GLY A 49 1.44 13.19 13.82
N GLU A 50 0.57 14.14 14.04
CA GLU A 50 0.07 15.11 13.04
C GLU A 50 1.17 16.03 12.47
N THR A 51 2.38 15.98 12.99
CA THR A 51 3.50 16.90 12.69
C THR A 51 4.73 16.23 12.07
N CYS A 52 4.57 15.05 11.48
CA CYS A 52 5.69 14.38 10.83
C CYS A 52 6.04 15.08 9.51
N GLU A 53 7.07 15.91 9.54
CA GLU A 53 7.71 16.41 8.31
C GLU A 53 8.57 15.29 7.71
N GLY A 54 8.29 14.89 6.47
CA GLY A 54 9.07 13.86 5.80
C GLY A 54 8.26 12.90 4.95
N VAL A 55 8.82 11.74 4.65
CA VAL A 55 8.22 10.70 3.81
C VAL A 55 8.17 9.38 4.58
N ILE A 56 7.05 8.68 4.52
CA ILE A 56 6.92 7.32 5.06
C ILE A 56 7.13 6.32 3.92
N VAL A 57 8.03 5.36 4.12
CA VAL A 57 8.22 4.20 3.25
C VAL A 57 7.58 2.99 3.92
N ALA A 58 6.63 2.34 3.26
CA ALA A 58 5.89 1.23 3.86
C ALA A 58 5.64 0.10 2.86
N ASP A 59 5.35 -1.11 3.37
CA ASP A 59 4.76 -2.15 2.53
C ASP A 59 3.30 -1.80 2.17
N HIS A 60 2.74 -2.51 1.19
CA HIS A 60 1.40 -2.21 0.69
C HIS A 60 0.32 -2.22 1.80
N ALA A 61 0.26 -3.26 2.62
CA ALA A 61 -0.78 -3.36 3.65
C ALA A 61 -0.61 -2.29 4.74
N THR A 62 0.61 -2.04 5.18
CA THR A 62 0.93 -0.97 6.13
C THR A 62 0.55 0.41 5.57
N ALA A 63 0.84 0.67 4.29
CA ALA A 63 0.45 1.92 3.64
C ALA A 63 -1.07 2.11 3.57
N LEU A 64 -1.83 1.04 3.32
CA LEU A 64 -3.29 1.10 3.35
C LEU A 64 -3.84 1.40 4.74
N LEU A 65 -3.28 0.80 5.79
CA LEU A 65 -3.66 1.11 7.18
C LEU A 65 -3.38 2.57 7.52
N LEU A 66 -2.19 3.08 7.19
CA LEU A 66 -1.81 4.48 7.43
C LEU A 66 -2.73 5.45 6.71
N THR A 67 -3.02 5.19 5.44
CA THR A 67 -3.89 6.07 4.65
C THR A 67 -5.34 6.00 5.09
N HIS A 68 -5.84 4.82 5.50
CA HIS A 68 -7.19 4.64 6.04
C HIS A 68 -7.38 5.38 7.39
N GLN A 69 -6.48 5.19 8.34
CA GLN A 69 -6.49 5.92 9.63
C GLN A 69 -6.42 7.43 9.40
N ALA A 70 -5.64 7.86 8.42
CA ALA A 70 -5.52 9.24 8.02
C ALA A 70 -6.84 9.83 7.51
N MET A 71 -7.63 9.06 6.75
CA MET A 71 -8.93 9.50 6.24
C MET A 71 -10.00 9.61 7.34
N GLN A 72 -9.96 8.72 8.35
CA GLN A 72 -10.94 8.72 9.43
C GLN A 72 -10.75 9.88 10.43
N ARG A 73 -9.53 10.31 10.69
CA ARG A 73 -9.21 11.26 11.77
C ARG A 73 -9.35 12.73 11.40
N ARG A 74 -9.00 13.14 10.18
CA ARG A 74 -9.24 14.52 9.65
C ARG A 74 -8.88 14.56 8.15
N PRO A 75 -9.84 14.78 7.26
CA PRO A 75 -9.60 14.64 5.80
C PRO A 75 -8.69 15.71 5.18
N LEU A 76 -8.39 16.81 5.85
CA LEU A 76 -7.81 18.02 5.25
C LEU A 76 -6.59 18.62 5.97
N SER A 77 -5.86 17.86 6.81
CA SER A 77 -4.62 18.42 7.38
C SER A 77 -3.51 18.42 6.31
N PRO A 78 -2.95 19.57 5.95
CA PRO A 78 -1.86 19.67 4.97
C PRO A 78 -0.53 19.12 5.46
N SER A 79 -0.39 18.80 6.76
CA SER A 79 0.86 18.40 7.39
C SER A 79 1.06 16.89 7.52
N ARG A 80 0.35 16.06 6.72
CA ARG A 80 0.54 14.61 6.79
C ARG A 80 1.67 14.15 5.88
N PRO A 81 2.59 13.30 6.40
CA PRO A 81 3.67 12.79 5.60
C PRO A 81 3.12 11.95 4.43
N PRO A 82 3.61 12.17 3.22
CA PRO A 82 3.28 11.35 2.08
C PRO A 82 3.81 9.93 2.26
N VAL A 83 3.06 8.95 1.73
CA VAL A 83 3.41 7.53 1.84
C VAL A 83 3.92 7.03 0.49
N VAL A 84 5.07 6.35 0.55
CA VAL A 84 5.67 5.59 -0.55
C VAL A 84 5.51 4.11 -0.25
N VAL A 85 4.97 3.37 -1.19
CA VAL A 85 4.85 1.90 -1.12
C VAL A 85 6.05 1.25 -1.75
N VAL A 86 6.68 0.34 -1.02
CA VAL A 86 7.64 -0.63 -1.55
C VAL A 86 6.93 -1.98 -1.55
N SER A 87 6.49 -2.42 -2.73
CA SER A 87 5.74 -3.67 -2.87
C SER A 87 6.68 -4.86 -3.03
N SER A 88 6.34 -5.98 -2.41
CA SER A 88 7.01 -7.27 -2.60
C SER A 88 6.47 -8.06 -3.79
N CYS A 89 5.38 -7.62 -4.39
CA CYS A 89 4.76 -8.25 -5.54
C CYS A 89 4.28 -7.21 -6.56
N ASP A 90 3.96 -7.69 -7.76
CA ASP A 90 3.59 -6.85 -8.91
C ASP A 90 2.12 -7.08 -9.26
N ARG A 91 1.24 -6.86 -8.30
CA ARG A 91 -0.19 -7.07 -8.46
C ARG A 91 -0.89 -5.76 -8.82
N GLU A 92 -1.65 -5.80 -9.91
CA GLU A 92 -2.39 -4.65 -10.43
C GLU A 92 -3.34 -4.02 -9.41
N TRP A 93 -4.06 -4.85 -8.67
CA TRP A 93 -5.04 -4.38 -7.69
C TRP A 93 -4.41 -3.67 -6.49
N GLU A 94 -3.21 -4.10 -6.05
CA GLU A 94 -2.45 -3.41 -5.01
C GLU A 94 -2.09 -2.01 -5.47
N LEU A 95 -1.60 -1.89 -6.70
CA LEU A 95 -1.24 -0.62 -7.29
C LEU A 95 -2.47 0.30 -7.42
N ARG A 96 -3.58 -0.22 -7.95
CA ARG A 96 -4.83 0.54 -8.11
C ARG A 96 -5.37 1.00 -6.74
N GLY A 97 -5.48 0.08 -5.78
CA GLY A 97 -5.93 0.38 -4.42
C GLY A 97 -5.05 1.40 -3.70
N ALA A 98 -3.75 1.35 -3.90
CA ALA A 98 -2.81 2.34 -3.37
C ALA A 98 -3.04 3.73 -3.99
N MET A 99 -3.26 3.80 -5.31
CA MET A 99 -3.50 5.07 -6.01
C MET A 99 -4.82 5.73 -5.58
N GLU A 100 -5.88 4.96 -5.38
CA GLU A 100 -7.18 5.43 -4.88
C GLU A 100 -7.08 6.00 -3.47
N ARG A 101 -6.22 5.41 -2.63
CA ARG A 101 -6.02 5.82 -1.23
C ARG A 101 -4.93 6.87 -1.02
N ARG A 102 -4.57 7.62 -2.07
CA ARG A 102 -3.64 8.76 -2.02
C ARG A 102 -2.19 8.40 -1.67
N VAL A 103 -1.75 7.18 -1.90
CA VAL A 103 -0.32 6.86 -1.91
C VAL A 103 0.37 7.73 -2.95
N ARG A 104 1.50 8.33 -2.59
CA ARG A 104 2.22 9.27 -3.44
C ARG A 104 3.34 8.63 -4.25
N GLY A 105 3.96 7.57 -3.74
CA GLY A 105 5.02 6.84 -4.42
C GLY A 105 4.74 5.35 -4.46
N TYR A 106 5.09 4.67 -5.54
CA TYR A 106 4.96 3.22 -5.65
C TYR A 106 6.15 2.62 -6.39
N LEU A 107 6.80 1.67 -5.73
CA LEU A 107 7.95 0.91 -6.24
C LEU A 107 7.58 -0.57 -6.29
N SER A 108 7.62 -1.14 -7.49
CA SER A 108 7.46 -2.58 -7.74
C SER A 108 8.78 -3.33 -7.53
N PRO A 109 8.76 -4.65 -7.34
CA PRO A 109 9.99 -5.44 -7.20
C PRO A 109 10.99 -5.20 -8.34
N GLY A 110 12.28 -5.17 -7.99
CA GLY A 110 13.36 -4.93 -8.95
C GLY A 110 13.77 -3.46 -9.13
N PHE A 111 13.26 -2.55 -8.28
CA PHE A 111 13.79 -1.19 -8.23
C PHE A 111 15.23 -1.17 -7.66
N ASP A 112 16.01 -0.19 -8.06
CA ASP A 112 17.33 0.07 -7.52
C ASP A 112 17.35 1.25 -6.52
N ALA A 113 18.51 1.48 -5.90
CA ALA A 113 18.66 2.54 -4.90
C ALA A 113 18.48 3.94 -5.49
N LEU A 114 18.74 4.15 -6.78
CA LEU A 114 18.54 5.43 -7.44
C LEU A 114 17.05 5.69 -7.66
N GLN A 115 16.30 4.70 -8.10
CA GLN A 115 14.84 4.80 -8.25
C GLN A 115 14.15 5.05 -6.91
N LEU A 116 14.65 4.46 -5.81
CA LEU A 116 14.14 4.75 -4.47
C LEU A 116 14.41 6.21 -4.09
N LEU A 117 15.62 6.71 -4.32
CA LEU A 117 15.98 8.10 -4.05
C LEU A 117 15.13 9.06 -4.89
N ASP A 118 15.01 8.84 -6.20
CA ASP A 118 14.19 9.66 -7.10
C ASP A 118 12.72 9.70 -6.65
N CYS A 119 12.20 8.55 -6.22
CA CYS A 119 10.85 8.44 -5.68
C CYS A 119 10.67 9.32 -4.42
N LEU A 120 11.60 9.23 -3.47
CA LEU A 120 11.54 10.00 -2.23
C LEU A 120 11.65 11.52 -2.50
N LEU A 121 12.57 11.92 -3.37
CA LEU A 121 12.73 13.31 -3.78
C LEU A 121 11.48 13.86 -4.48
N ALA A 122 10.90 13.11 -5.42
CA ALA A 122 9.69 13.50 -6.12
C ALA A 122 8.50 13.65 -5.18
N VAL A 123 8.33 12.66 -4.29
CA VAL A 123 7.21 12.62 -3.33
C VAL A 123 7.33 13.73 -2.28
N HIS A 124 8.54 14.02 -1.79
CA HIS A 124 8.79 15.12 -0.86
C HIS A 124 8.44 16.48 -1.49
N ARG A 125 8.71 16.67 -2.78
CA ARG A 125 8.32 17.87 -3.55
C ARG A 125 6.82 17.95 -3.85
N GLY A 126 6.02 17.00 -3.38
CA GLY A 126 4.57 16.94 -3.59
C GLY A 126 4.12 16.27 -4.89
N SER A 127 5.05 15.75 -5.69
CA SER A 127 4.75 15.00 -6.91
C SER A 127 4.33 13.57 -6.61
N ARG A 128 3.70 12.92 -7.58
CA ARG A 128 3.49 11.48 -7.55
C ARG A 128 4.60 10.77 -8.32
N TYR A 129 5.01 9.62 -7.83
CA TYR A 129 6.02 8.78 -8.48
C TYR A 129 5.52 7.34 -8.62
N LEU A 130 5.59 6.83 -9.82
CA LEU A 130 5.41 5.42 -10.12
C LEU A 130 6.67 4.92 -10.82
N CYS A 131 7.27 3.82 -10.34
CA CYS A 131 8.36 3.24 -11.11
C CYS A 131 7.86 2.79 -12.50
N PRO A 132 8.72 2.71 -13.53
CA PRO A 132 8.30 2.42 -14.90
C PRO A 132 7.45 1.15 -15.01
N ARG A 133 7.78 0.12 -14.24
CA ARG A 133 7.02 -1.12 -14.20
C ARG A 133 5.61 -0.94 -13.63
N ALA A 134 5.46 -0.20 -12.52
CA ALA A 134 4.15 0.12 -11.95
C ALA A 134 3.32 0.98 -12.91
N ALA A 135 3.93 1.95 -13.56
CA ALA A 135 3.26 2.80 -14.55
C ALA A 135 2.74 2.00 -15.75
N ALA A 136 3.55 1.08 -16.29
CA ALA A 136 3.15 0.19 -17.37
C ALA A 136 1.95 -0.70 -16.96
N ARG A 137 2.01 -1.30 -15.76
CA ARG A 137 0.90 -2.11 -15.23
C ARG A 137 -0.38 -1.31 -15.04
N LEU A 138 -0.27 -0.09 -14.53
CA LEU A 138 -1.44 0.77 -14.39
C LEU A 138 -2.04 1.14 -15.75
N ALA A 139 -1.21 1.44 -16.75
CA ALA A 139 -1.66 1.73 -18.10
C ALA A 139 -2.36 0.53 -18.74
N GLU A 140 -1.81 -0.68 -18.61
CA GLU A 140 -2.48 -1.92 -19.04
C GLU A 140 -3.85 -2.07 -18.39
N SER A 141 -3.94 -1.79 -17.08
CA SER A 141 -5.19 -1.92 -16.33
C SER A 141 -6.32 -0.99 -16.78
N LEU A 142 -5.97 0.15 -17.36
CA LEU A 142 -6.95 1.09 -17.92
C LEU A 142 -7.58 0.59 -19.21
N SER A 143 -6.96 -0.37 -19.87
CA SER A 143 -7.47 -0.97 -21.13
C SER A 143 -8.49 -2.08 -20.87
N TYR A 144 -8.62 -2.56 -19.62
CA TYR A 144 -9.54 -3.65 -19.31
C TYR A 144 -10.98 -3.16 -19.13
N GLU A 145 -11.88 -3.88 -19.75
CA GLU A 145 -13.31 -3.68 -19.51
C GLU A 145 -13.67 -4.12 -18.08
N ALA A 146 -14.30 -3.23 -17.31
CA ALA A 146 -14.69 -3.53 -15.95
C ALA A 146 -15.77 -4.62 -15.87
N LEU A 147 -15.62 -5.55 -14.94
CA LEU A 147 -16.66 -6.51 -14.63
C LEU A 147 -17.83 -5.80 -13.93
N THR A 148 -19.05 -6.19 -14.28
CA THR A 148 -20.24 -5.77 -13.53
C THR A 148 -20.25 -6.41 -12.13
N GLU A 149 -21.05 -5.86 -11.23
CA GLU A 149 -21.23 -6.44 -9.88
C GLU A 149 -21.66 -7.91 -9.92
N ARG A 150 -22.56 -8.26 -10.86
CA ARG A 150 -23.06 -9.63 -11.03
C ARG A 150 -22.00 -10.57 -11.59
N GLU A 151 -21.22 -10.14 -12.58
CA GLU A 151 -20.09 -10.91 -13.11
C GLU A 151 -19.03 -11.13 -12.04
N THR A 152 -18.73 -10.10 -11.24
CA THR A 152 -17.80 -10.19 -10.11
C THR A 152 -18.31 -11.17 -9.03
N ALA A 153 -19.59 -11.10 -8.66
CA ALA A 153 -20.19 -11.99 -7.69
C ALA A 153 -20.12 -13.47 -8.14
N VAL A 154 -20.46 -13.72 -9.41
CA VAL A 154 -20.36 -15.07 -10.00
C VAL A 154 -18.90 -15.55 -10.00
N LEU A 155 -17.96 -14.70 -10.43
CA LEU A 155 -16.54 -15.06 -10.53
C LEU A 155 -15.93 -15.36 -9.15
N ARG A 156 -16.32 -14.63 -8.10
CA ARG A 156 -15.93 -14.93 -6.71
C ARG A 156 -16.30 -16.34 -6.27
N LEU A 157 -17.50 -16.80 -6.63
CA LEU A 157 -17.96 -18.15 -6.28
C LEU A 157 -17.28 -19.21 -7.15
N VAL A 158 -16.91 -18.87 -8.39
CA VAL A 158 -16.08 -19.74 -9.25
C VAL A 158 -14.71 -19.99 -8.61
N VAL A 159 -14.09 -18.97 -8.06
CA VAL A 159 -12.77 -19.09 -7.40
C VAL A 159 -12.85 -19.91 -6.11
N LYS A 160 -13.97 -19.84 -5.40
CA LYS A 160 -14.26 -20.75 -4.26
C LYS A 160 -14.49 -22.22 -4.69
N GLY A 161 -14.42 -22.51 -5.99
CA GLY A 161 -14.59 -23.86 -6.53
C GLY A 161 -16.03 -24.31 -6.71
N LEU A 162 -17.03 -23.44 -6.48
CA LEU A 162 -18.43 -23.84 -6.54
C LEU A 162 -18.87 -24.18 -7.99
N PRO A 163 -19.62 -25.29 -8.21
CA PRO A 163 -20.20 -25.59 -9.52
C PRO A 163 -21.35 -24.62 -9.83
N ASN A 164 -21.66 -24.42 -11.13
CA ASN A 164 -22.67 -23.46 -11.57
C ASN A 164 -24.05 -23.64 -10.91
N LYS A 165 -24.43 -24.88 -10.56
CA LYS A 165 -25.69 -25.16 -9.86
C LYS A 165 -25.69 -24.57 -8.44
N SER A 166 -24.56 -24.66 -7.72
CA SER A 166 -24.42 -24.08 -6.38
C SER A 166 -24.33 -22.55 -6.45
N ILE A 167 -23.65 -22.00 -7.46
CA ILE A 167 -23.59 -20.55 -7.72
C ILE A 167 -25.00 -20.01 -7.95
N GLY A 168 -25.79 -20.70 -8.78
CA GLY A 168 -27.18 -20.29 -9.05
C GLY A 168 -28.03 -20.25 -7.78
N ARG A 169 -27.87 -21.22 -6.88
CA ARG A 169 -28.57 -21.24 -5.59
C ARG A 169 -28.10 -20.11 -4.66
N GLU A 170 -26.80 -19.88 -4.58
CA GLU A 170 -26.20 -18.83 -3.71
C GLU A 170 -26.62 -17.43 -4.12
N LEU A 171 -26.77 -17.17 -5.42
CA LEU A 171 -27.11 -15.87 -5.98
C LEU A 171 -28.59 -15.71 -6.34
N ASP A 172 -29.40 -16.76 -6.08
CA ASP A 172 -30.83 -16.82 -6.46
C ASP A 172 -31.08 -16.53 -7.94
N ILE A 173 -30.31 -17.19 -8.83
CA ILE A 173 -30.42 -17.07 -10.28
C ILE A 173 -30.38 -18.44 -10.96
N SER A 174 -30.90 -18.52 -12.18
CA SER A 174 -30.87 -19.77 -12.95
C SER A 174 -29.45 -20.16 -13.34
N VAL A 175 -29.22 -21.47 -13.53
CA VAL A 175 -27.93 -21.98 -14.05
C VAL A 175 -27.62 -21.39 -15.44
N GLY A 176 -28.64 -21.12 -16.25
CA GLY A 176 -28.50 -20.44 -17.52
C GLY A 176 -27.95 -19.02 -17.36
N THR A 177 -28.49 -18.28 -16.39
CA THR A 177 -28.03 -16.92 -16.07
C THR A 177 -26.58 -16.93 -15.55
N VAL A 178 -26.20 -17.92 -14.71
CA VAL A 178 -24.81 -18.08 -14.30
C VAL A 178 -23.87 -18.28 -15.48
N LYS A 179 -24.25 -19.16 -16.44
CA LYS A 179 -23.47 -19.38 -17.66
C LYS A 179 -23.33 -18.12 -18.50
N SER A 180 -24.38 -17.31 -18.60
CA SER A 180 -24.34 -16.03 -19.34
C SER A 180 -23.40 -15.03 -18.69
N HIS A 181 -23.46 -14.86 -17.37
CA HIS A 181 -22.51 -14.00 -16.64
C HIS A 181 -21.08 -14.51 -16.77
N LEU A 182 -20.84 -15.82 -16.71
CA LEU A 182 -19.50 -16.38 -16.91
C LEU A 182 -18.98 -16.12 -18.33
N LYS A 183 -19.83 -16.28 -19.34
CA LYS A 183 -19.44 -15.99 -20.74
C LYS A 183 -19.03 -14.52 -20.90
N ALA A 184 -19.81 -13.59 -20.35
CA ALA A 184 -19.50 -12.18 -20.38
C ALA A 184 -18.22 -11.85 -19.60
N ALA A 185 -18.07 -12.41 -18.39
CA ALA A 185 -16.86 -12.24 -17.58
C ALA A 185 -15.62 -12.79 -18.31
N TYR A 186 -15.71 -13.95 -18.96
CA TYR A 186 -14.59 -14.53 -19.70
C TYR A 186 -14.18 -13.67 -20.90
N ALA A 187 -15.13 -13.07 -21.61
CA ALA A 187 -14.84 -12.14 -22.70
C ALA A 187 -14.07 -10.91 -22.19
N LYS A 188 -14.52 -10.31 -21.08
CA LYS A 188 -13.87 -9.14 -20.48
C LYS A 188 -12.50 -9.46 -19.85
N LEU A 189 -12.32 -10.68 -19.38
CA LEU A 189 -11.04 -11.17 -18.85
C LEU A 189 -10.10 -11.66 -19.96
N GLU A 190 -10.59 -11.75 -21.20
CA GLU A 190 -9.86 -12.29 -22.37
C GLU A 190 -9.39 -13.74 -22.14
N VAL A 191 -10.22 -14.57 -21.48
CA VAL A 191 -9.93 -15.95 -21.17
C VAL A 191 -10.97 -16.90 -21.77
N THR A 192 -10.59 -18.14 -22.01
CA THR A 192 -11.46 -19.14 -22.66
C THR A 192 -11.86 -20.29 -21.72
N SER A 193 -11.24 -20.40 -20.55
CA SER A 193 -11.51 -21.49 -19.63
C SER A 193 -11.74 -21.02 -18.20
N ARG A 194 -12.43 -21.86 -17.42
CA ARG A 194 -12.66 -21.66 -15.99
C ARG A 194 -11.34 -21.49 -15.22
N THR A 195 -10.36 -22.36 -15.48
CA THR A 195 -9.06 -22.31 -14.81
C THR A 195 -8.32 -21.01 -15.12
N GLN A 196 -8.32 -20.57 -16.39
CA GLN A 196 -7.73 -19.29 -16.78
C GLN A 196 -8.45 -18.12 -16.11
N SER A 197 -9.79 -18.18 -15.99
CA SER A 197 -10.53 -17.09 -15.34
C SER A 197 -10.19 -16.96 -13.85
N ILE A 198 -9.90 -18.06 -13.17
CA ILE A 198 -9.45 -18.06 -11.78
C ILE A 198 -8.06 -17.41 -11.69
N ALA A 199 -7.11 -17.84 -12.51
CA ALA A 199 -5.76 -17.29 -12.53
C ALA A 199 -5.77 -15.79 -12.85
N GLU A 200 -6.54 -15.38 -13.84
CA GLU A 200 -6.67 -13.99 -14.26
C GLU A 200 -7.37 -13.12 -13.20
N ALA A 201 -8.41 -13.65 -12.56
CA ALA A 201 -9.07 -12.96 -11.46
C ALA A 201 -8.14 -12.76 -10.24
N GLN A 202 -7.27 -13.74 -9.96
CA GLN A 202 -6.24 -13.62 -8.94
C GLN A 202 -5.17 -12.60 -9.34
N ARG A 203 -4.72 -12.61 -10.60
CA ARG A 203 -3.74 -11.66 -11.13
C ARG A 203 -4.26 -10.21 -11.06
N ARG A 204 -5.52 -9.98 -11.44
CA ARG A 204 -6.17 -8.66 -11.37
C ARG A 204 -6.66 -8.29 -9.96
N GLY A 205 -6.56 -9.20 -8.98
CA GLY A 205 -6.96 -8.97 -7.58
C GLY A 205 -8.47 -8.79 -7.38
N LEU A 206 -9.28 -9.28 -8.29
CA LEU A 206 -10.75 -9.16 -8.23
C LEU A 206 -11.38 -9.92 -7.05
N LEU A 207 -10.56 -10.64 -6.27
CA LEU A 207 -11.02 -11.59 -5.27
C LEU A 207 -10.63 -11.25 -3.82
N GLU A 208 -9.68 -10.37 -3.63
CA GLU A 208 -9.13 -10.08 -2.29
C GLU A 208 -9.94 -9.09 -1.46
N GLN A 209 -10.89 -8.39 -2.04
CA GLN A 209 -11.87 -7.59 -1.27
C GLN A 209 -12.71 -8.43 -0.29
N VAL A 210 -12.62 -9.77 -0.37
CA VAL A 210 -13.33 -10.68 0.56
C VAL A 210 -12.52 -10.94 1.83
N ASN A 211 -11.19 -10.81 1.81
CA ASN A 211 -10.34 -11.08 2.99
C ASN A 211 -10.17 -9.87 3.93
N GLU A 212 -10.40 -8.65 3.48
CA GLU A 212 -10.33 -7.47 4.36
C GLU A 212 -11.42 -7.48 5.44
N SER A 213 -12.58 -8.11 5.21
CA SER A 213 -13.63 -8.24 6.22
C SER A 213 -13.34 -9.32 7.29
N VAL A 214 -12.36 -10.20 7.08
CA VAL A 214 -11.95 -11.23 8.06
C VAL A 214 -10.67 -10.83 8.81
N ALA A 215 -9.83 -9.98 8.23
CA ALA A 215 -8.61 -9.47 8.85
C ALA A 215 -8.84 -8.38 9.92
N SER A 216 -10.08 -7.92 10.09
CA SER A 216 -10.47 -6.97 11.15
C SER A 216 -10.69 -7.60 12.52
N ARG A 217 -10.32 -8.86 12.73
CA ARG A 217 -10.31 -9.47 14.06
C ARG A 217 -8.94 -9.21 14.71
N PRO A 218 -8.86 -8.46 15.82
CA PRO A 218 -7.59 -8.20 16.48
C PRO A 218 -6.96 -9.52 16.94
N PRO A 219 -5.64 -9.71 16.76
CA PRO A 219 -4.95 -10.84 17.36
C PRO A 219 -4.99 -10.70 18.88
N VAL A 220 -5.41 -11.74 19.56
CA VAL A 220 -5.36 -11.84 21.02
C VAL A 220 -3.91 -11.75 21.50
N SER A 221 -3.71 -10.82 22.40
CA SER A 221 -2.63 -10.61 23.37
C SER A 221 -1.44 -11.59 23.34
N GLY A 222 -0.25 -11.00 23.19
CA GLY A 222 1.02 -11.63 23.51
C GLY A 222 2.20 -10.68 23.34
N ALA A 223 2.75 -10.20 24.48
CA ALA A 223 4.07 -9.58 24.64
C ALA A 223 4.21 -8.07 24.38
N ALA A 224 4.01 -7.36 25.46
CA ALA A 224 4.66 -6.07 25.73
C ALA A 224 6.19 -6.23 25.80
N LEU A 225 6.92 -5.72 24.82
CA LEU A 225 8.35 -5.38 24.91
C LEU A 225 8.83 -4.86 23.52
N HIS A 226 8.61 -3.59 23.24
CA HIS A 226 9.37 -2.74 22.30
C HIS A 226 8.66 -1.40 22.03
N ALA A 227 8.17 -0.78 23.12
CA ALA A 227 7.46 0.51 23.05
C ALA A 227 8.37 1.73 22.87
N SER A 228 9.69 1.55 22.66
CA SER A 228 10.67 2.62 22.87
C SER A 228 10.97 3.48 21.63
N ALA A 229 10.94 2.92 20.41
CA ALA A 229 11.47 3.63 19.25
C ALA A 229 10.50 4.69 18.68
N ALA A 230 9.22 4.37 18.53
CA ALA A 230 8.24 5.32 18.01
C ALA A 230 7.96 6.48 18.98
N ALA A 231 7.93 6.18 20.28
CA ALA A 231 7.75 7.20 21.33
C ALA A 231 8.97 8.15 21.42
N VAL A 232 10.19 7.63 21.23
CA VAL A 232 11.42 8.43 21.19
C VAL A 232 11.45 9.34 19.97
N TRP A 233 10.95 8.87 18.82
CA TRP A 233 10.88 9.67 17.60
C TRP A 233 9.89 10.83 17.74
N LEU A 234 8.70 10.59 18.29
CA LEU A 234 7.71 11.63 18.57
C LEU A 234 8.22 12.69 19.55
N ALA A 235 8.95 12.27 20.57
CA ALA A 235 9.55 13.18 21.55
C ALA A 235 10.69 14.02 20.96
N ARG A 236 11.48 13.49 20.03
CA ARG A 236 12.59 14.22 19.38
C ARG A 236 12.11 15.23 18.33
N SER A 237 11.00 14.96 17.66
CA SER A 237 10.40 15.89 16.66
C SER A 237 9.72 17.10 17.31
N ALA A 238 9.44 17.03 18.62
CA ALA A 238 8.79 18.11 19.38
C ALA A 238 9.75 19.13 20.04
N LEU A 239 11.06 18.94 19.91
CA LEU A 239 12.03 19.90 20.46
C LEU A 239 12.25 21.05 19.45
N PRO A 240 11.91 22.31 19.81
CA PRO A 240 12.25 23.45 18.98
C PRO A 240 13.78 23.57 18.91
N ALA A 241 14.28 23.91 17.71
CA ALA A 241 15.68 24.21 17.50
C ALA A 241 16.13 25.24 18.55
N ALA A 242 17.04 24.85 19.44
CA ALA A 242 17.60 25.73 20.44
C ALA A 242 18.29 26.89 19.73
N SER A 243 17.69 28.08 19.83
CA SER A 243 18.29 29.33 19.42
C SER A 243 19.57 29.51 20.24
N THR A 244 20.72 29.56 19.57
CA THR A 244 21.99 30.02 20.10
C THR A 244 21.85 31.46 20.57
N LEU A 245 21.59 31.69 21.86
CA LEU A 245 21.87 32.97 22.50
C LEU A 245 23.38 33.02 22.76
N ARG A 246 24.12 33.77 21.94
CA ARG A 246 25.43 34.32 22.31
C ARG A 246 25.16 35.47 23.28
N ALA A 247 25.61 35.33 24.48
CA ALA A 247 25.79 36.45 25.41
C ALA A 247 27.20 37.02 25.27
N ALA A 248 27.26 38.30 25.29
CA ALA A 248 28.44 39.16 25.25
C ALA A 248 29.40 38.95 26.44
#